data_68079d407140a220c22d00acdf450bd8
#
_entry.id   68079d407140a220c22d00acdf450bd8
#
_cell.length_a   1.000
_cell.length_b   1.000
_cell.length_c   1.000
_cell.angle_alpha   90.00
_cell.angle_beta   90.00
_cell.angle_gamma   90.00
#
_symmetry.space_group_name_H-M   'P 1'
#
loop_
_entity.id
_entity.type
_entity.pdbx_description
1 polymer ?
#
loop_
_entity_poly.entity_id
_entity_poly.type
_entity_poly.pdbx_seq_one_letter_code
_entity_poly.pdbx_strand_id
1 'polypeptide(L)'
;MAMLEVKNLGISFGGLRAVDSLDMTIEKGELYGLIGPNGAGKTTAFNMLTGVYKPTDGVIKLDGEDITGKSTIEINKAGIARTFQNIRLFSELSVLDNVKVGLHNHYKYSTIAGILRLPAYRKAEKEMDEKAMELLKVFNLQDEWDYKASNLPYGKQRKLEIARALATEPKLLLLDEP
;
A
#
# COMPACT_ATOMS: atom_id res chain seq x y z
N MET A 1 -17.37 2.28 14.37
CA MET A 1 -17.05 3.48 13.54
C MET A 1 -16.43 2.97 12.26
N ALA A 2 -17.00 3.36 11.13
CA ALA A 2 -16.50 2.92 9.84
C ALA A 2 -15.03 3.36 9.63
N MET A 3 -14.19 2.43 9.19
CA MET A 3 -12.81 2.68 8.81
C MET A 3 -12.74 3.38 7.46
N LEU A 4 -13.53 2.91 6.49
CA LEU A 4 -13.68 3.52 5.17
C LEU A 4 -15.16 3.77 4.90
N GLU A 5 -15.49 4.99 4.48
CA GLU A 5 -16.81 5.33 3.95
C GLU A 5 -16.64 5.90 2.55
N VAL A 6 -17.36 5.35 1.61
CA VAL A 6 -17.45 5.81 0.22
C VAL A 6 -18.91 6.09 -0.10
N LYS A 7 -19.22 7.30 -0.54
CA LYS A 7 -20.57 7.71 -0.85
C LYS A 7 -20.68 8.30 -2.24
N ASN A 8 -21.58 7.72 -3.03
CA ASN A 8 -21.92 8.17 -4.39
C ASN A 8 -20.68 8.37 -5.28
N LEU A 9 -19.67 7.50 -5.12
CA LEU A 9 -18.40 7.64 -5.81
C LEU A 9 -18.55 7.31 -7.28
N GLY A 10 -18.07 8.22 -8.14
CA GLY A 10 -18.17 8.05 -9.56
C GLY A 10 -17.03 8.68 -10.34
N ILE A 11 -16.77 8.14 -11.54
CA ILE A 11 -15.77 8.68 -12.47
C ILE A 11 -16.21 8.50 -13.91
N SER A 12 -16.00 9.54 -14.70
CA SER A 12 -16.24 9.54 -16.16
C SER A 12 -14.93 9.81 -16.91
N PHE A 13 -14.71 9.08 -17.99
CA PHE A 13 -13.59 9.29 -18.91
C PHE A 13 -14.19 9.68 -20.29
N GLY A 14 -14.01 10.94 -20.67
CA GLY A 14 -14.69 11.46 -21.87
C GLY A 14 -16.21 11.32 -21.73
N GLY A 15 -16.85 10.55 -22.58
CA GLY A 15 -18.30 10.27 -22.52
C GLY A 15 -18.68 8.99 -21.78
N LEU A 16 -17.69 8.19 -21.30
CA LEU A 16 -17.92 6.89 -20.68
C LEU A 16 -17.93 7.02 -19.15
N ARG A 17 -19.03 6.64 -18.51
CA ARG A 17 -19.14 6.47 -17.06
C ARG A 17 -18.54 5.12 -16.67
N ALA A 18 -17.35 5.11 -16.07
CA ALA A 18 -16.63 3.87 -15.74
C ALA A 18 -17.01 3.31 -14.36
N VAL A 19 -17.33 4.17 -13.41
CA VAL A 19 -17.94 3.83 -12.11
C VAL A 19 -19.05 4.82 -11.86
N ASP A 20 -20.20 4.34 -11.42
CA ASP A 20 -21.36 5.14 -11.14
C ASP A 20 -21.95 4.81 -9.78
N SER A 21 -22.09 5.86 -8.94
CA SER A 21 -22.79 5.82 -7.66
C SER A 21 -22.35 4.65 -6.74
N LEU A 22 -21.04 4.42 -6.64
CA LEU A 22 -20.52 3.38 -5.74
C LEU A 22 -20.61 3.83 -4.28
N ASP A 23 -21.36 3.08 -3.49
CA ASP A 23 -21.45 3.21 -2.05
C ASP A 23 -20.79 2.01 -1.38
N MET A 24 -19.97 2.26 -0.37
CA MET A 24 -19.24 1.21 0.35
C MET A 24 -18.92 1.69 1.76
N THR A 25 -19.08 0.79 2.74
CA THR A 25 -18.67 1.04 4.12
C THR A 25 -17.89 -0.17 4.61
N ILE A 26 -16.72 0.05 5.19
CA ILE A 26 -15.86 -0.99 5.74
C ILE A 26 -15.57 -0.65 7.20
N GLU A 27 -15.82 -1.60 8.09
CA GLU A 27 -15.53 -1.48 9.52
C GLU A 27 -14.08 -1.87 9.85
N LYS A 28 -13.60 -1.43 11.00
CA LYS A 28 -12.25 -1.79 11.45
C LYS A 28 -12.13 -3.30 11.70
N GLY A 29 -11.13 -3.94 11.07
CA GLY A 29 -10.89 -5.38 11.19
C GLY A 29 -11.76 -6.24 10.28
N GLU A 30 -12.56 -5.62 9.40
CA GLU A 30 -13.38 -6.31 8.43
C GLU A 30 -12.55 -6.75 7.22
N LEU A 31 -12.86 -7.95 6.70
CA LEU A 31 -12.41 -8.43 5.40
C LEU A 31 -13.52 -8.18 4.38
N TYR A 32 -13.30 -7.24 3.48
CA TYR A 32 -14.28 -6.83 2.47
C TYR A 32 -13.87 -7.28 1.07
N GLY A 33 -14.77 -7.93 0.34
CA GLY A 33 -14.54 -8.40 -1.04
C GLY A 33 -15.29 -7.58 -2.07
N LEU A 34 -14.56 -6.92 -3.00
CA LEU A 34 -15.14 -6.26 -4.16
C LEU A 34 -15.17 -7.23 -5.34
N ILE A 35 -16.36 -7.77 -5.65
CA ILE A 35 -16.57 -8.82 -6.64
C ILE A 35 -17.30 -8.23 -7.85
N GLY A 36 -16.97 -8.73 -9.05
CA GLY A 36 -17.64 -8.34 -10.29
C GLY A 36 -16.91 -8.88 -11.52
N PRO A 37 -17.56 -8.91 -12.69
CA PRO A 37 -16.95 -9.36 -13.93
C PRO A 37 -15.78 -8.44 -14.37
N ASN A 38 -15.02 -8.88 -15.39
CA ASN A 38 -14.01 -8.03 -16.00
C ASN A 38 -14.69 -6.82 -16.65
N GLY A 39 -14.11 -5.63 -16.46
CA GLY A 39 -14.70 -4.39 -16.91
C GLY A 39 -15.75 -3.75 -15.98
N ALA A 40 -16.10 -4.39 -14.85
CA ALA A 40 -17.05 -3.84 -13.88
C ALA A 40 -16.53 -2.62 -13.06
N GLY A 41 -15.36 -2.06 -13.41
CA GLY A 41 -14.83 -0.88 -12.74
C GLY A 41 -14.07 -1.14 -11.43
N LYS A 42 -13.81 -2.40 -11.05
CA LYS A 42 -13.08 -2.74 -9.80
C LYS A 42 -11.72 -2.02 -9.70
N THR A 43 -10.88 -2.17 -10.71
CA THR A 43 -9.57 -1.50 -10.76
C THR A 43 -9.71 0.02 -10.77
N THR A 44 -10.76 0.55 -11.43
CA THR A 44 -11.05 1.99 -11.43
C THR A 44 -11.43 2.48 -10.04
N ALA A 45 -12.25 1.72 -9.30
CA ALA A 45 -12.58 2.02 -7.90
C ALA A 45 -11.31 2.01 -7.02
N PHE A 46 -10.46 0.99 -7.14
CA PHE A 46 -9.15 0.95 -6.45
C PHE A 46 -8.27 2.16 -6.81
N ASN A 47 -8.25 2.57 -8.07
CA ASN A 47 -7.50 3.74 -8.52
C ASN A 47 -8.02 5.05 -7.91
N MET A 48 -9.33 5.18 -7.71
CA MET A 48 -9.92 6.32 -7.01
C MET A 48 -9.58 6.30 -5.51
N LEU A 49 -9.72 5.15 -4.86
CA LEU A 49 -9.39 4.97 -3.43
C LEU A 49 -7.92 5.24 -3.11
N THR A 50 -7.03 5.05 -4.08
CA THR A 50 -5.59 5.25 -3.92
C THR A 50 -5.06 6.55 -4.53
N GLY A 51 -5.94 7.43 -5.04
CA GLY A 51 -5.57 8.74 -5.59
C GLY A 51 -4.84 8.69 -6.93
N VAL A 52 -4.87 7.55 -7.63
CA VAL A 52 -4.37 7.44 -9.01
C VAL A 52 -5.33 8.14 -9.96
N TYR A 53 -6.63 8.04 -9.69
CA TYR A 53 -7.66 8.79 -10.38
C TYR A 53 -8.41 9.69 -9.41
N LYS A 54 -8.66 10.93 -9.84
CA LYS A 54 -9.52 11.85 -9.10
C LYS A 54 -10.97 11.56 -9.44
N PRO A 55 -11.85 11.28 -8.45
CA PRO A 55 -13.28 11.09 -8.70
C PRO A 55 -13.91 12.30 -9.36
N THR A 56 -14.91 12.07 -10.22
CA THR A 56 -15.76 13.13 -10.76
C THR A 56 -16.81 13.53 -9.73
N ASP A 57 -17.36 12.55 -9.03
CA ASP A 57 -18.42 12.72 -8.04
C ASP A 57 -18.12 11.85 -6.80
N GLY A 58 -18.81 12.18 -5.69
CA GLY A 58 -18.80 11.41 -4.47
C GLY A 58 -17.72 11.81 -3.48
N VAL A 59 -17.68 11.11 -2.36
CA VAL A 59 -16.81 11.40 -1.22
C VAL A 59 -16.19 10.10 -0.71
N ILE A 60 -14.90 10.16 -0.36
CA ILE A 60 -14.16 9.07 0.27
C ILE A 60 -13.67 9.56 1.62
N LYS A 61 -14.04 8.87 2.71
CA LYS A 61 -13.54 9.16 4.05
C LYS A 61 -12.82 7.97 4.62
N LEU A 62 -11.65 8.20 5.20
CA LEU A 62 -10.88 7.22 5.96
C LEU A 62 -10.83 7.65 7.42
N ASP A 63 -11.35 6.81 8.32
CA ASP A 63 -11.37 7.09 9.75
C ASP A 63 -12.01 8.47 10.07
N GLY A 64 -13.07 8.83 9.32
CA GLY A 64 -13.79 10.10 9.39
C GLY A 64 -13.13 11.28 8.65
N GLU A 65 -11.88 11.18 8.22
CA GLU A 65 -11.18 12.23 7.45
C GLU A 65 -11.49 12.13 5.95
N ASP A 66 -11.84 13.24 5.33
CA ASP A 66 -12.06 13.31 3.88
C ASP A 66 -10.72 13.22 3.13
N ILE A 67 -10.59 12.19 2.31
CA ILE A 67 -9.42 11.92 1.46
C ILE A 67 -9.73 12.03 -0.04
N THR A 68 -10.91 12.53 -0.39
CA THR A 68 -11.39 12.63 -1.78
C THR A 68 -10.43 13.45 -2.63
N GLY A 69 -9.93 12.86 -3.72
CA GLY A 69 -9.06 13.54 -4.68
C GLY A 69 -7.68 13.96 -4.17
N LYS A 70 -7.27 13.51 -2.96
CA LYS A 70 -5.90 13.65 -2.47
C LYS A 70 -4.94 12.85 -3.35
N SER A 71 -3.68 13.24 -3.37
CA SER A 71 -2.62 12.53 -4.10
C SER A 71 -2.32 11.16 -3.49
N THR A 72 -1.70 10.27 -4.29
CA THR A 72 -1.29 8.93 -3.82
C THR A 72 -0.40 8.98 -2.58
N ILE A 73 0.48 10.00 -2.49
CA ILE A 73 1.38 10.21 -1.33
C ILE A 73 0.57 10.57 -0.08
N GLU A 74 -0.39 11.48 -0.20
CA GLU A 74 -1.24 11.89 0.92
C GLU A 74 -2.14 10.75 1.40
N ILE A 75 -2.70 9.97 0.47
CA ILE A 75 -3.54 8.81 0.78
C ILE A 75 -2.72 7.71 1.47
N ASN A 76 -1.49 7.45 1.00
CA ASN A 76 -0.61 6.50 1.69
C ASN A 76 -0.27 6.97 3.11
N LYS A 77 0.03 8.27 3.30
CA LYS A 77 0.27 8.85 4.63
C LYS A 77 -0.98 8.82 5.52
N ALA A 78 -2.18 8.90 4.96
CA ALA A 78 -3.44 8.75 5.70
C ALA A 78 -3.66 7.31 6.20
N GLY A 79 -2.99 6.32 5.56
CA GLY A 79 -2.99 4.93 5.99
C GLY A 79 -3.62 3.95 5.01
N ILE A 80 -3.68 4.26 3.71
CA ILE A 80 -4.07 3.28 2.68
C ILE A 80 -2.83 2.78 1.97
N ALA A 81 -2.63 1.45 1.95
CA ALA A 81 -1.66 0.79 1.10
C ALA A 81 -2.34 -0.13 0.09
N ARG A 82 -1.68 -0.37 -1.05
CA ARG A 82 -2.18 -1.23 -2.12
C ARG A 82 -1.07 -2.11 -2.68
N THR A 83 -1.41 -3.36 -2.98
CA THR A 83 -0.65 -4.18 -3.93
C THR A 83 -1.15 -3.95 -5.36
N PHE A 84 -0.37 -4.31 -6.35
CA PHE A 84 -0.75 -4.15 -7.75
C PHE A 84 -0.97 -5.51 -8.40
N GLN A 85 -1.80 -5.57 -9.45
CA GLN A 85 -2.04 -6.77 -10.23
C GLN A 85 -0.73 -7.34 -10.80
N ASN A 86 0.14 -6.49 -11.33
CA ASN A 86 1.50 -6.83 -11.71
C ASN A 86 2.45 -6.53 -10.53
N ILE A 87 3.22 -7.50 -10.12
CA ILE A 87 4.19 -7.37 -9.03
C ILE A 87 5.16 -6.21 -9.33
N ARG A 88 5.23 -5.25 -8.40
CA ARG A 88 6.10 -4.08 -8.50
C ARG A 88 7.14 -4.07 -7.37
N LEU A 89 8.07 -5.00 -7.42
CA LEU A 89 9.21 -5.04 -6.52
C LEU A 89 10.39 -4.27 -7.12
N PHE A 90 11.28 -3.84 -6.25
CA PHE A 90 12.62 -3.38 -6.64
C PHE A 90 13.47 -4.63 -6.89
N SER A 91 13.52 -5.08 -8.14
CA SER A 91 14.08 -6.36 -8.56
C SER A 91 15.54 -6.56 -8.16
N GLU A 92 16.32 -5.47 -8.18
CA GLU A 92 17.76 -5.49 -7.87
C GLU A 92 18.07 -5.32 -6.39
N LEU A 93 17.10 -4.91 -5.58
CA LEU A 93 17.24 -4.83 -4.13
C LEU A 93 17.03 -6.19 -3.48
N SER A 94 17.60 -6.35 -2.28
CA SER A 94 17.36 -7.53 -1.47
C SER A 94 15.90 -7.63 -1.02
N VAL A 95 15.50 -8.81 -0.58
CA VAL A 95 14.19 -9.06 0.04
C VAL A 95 13.99 -8.16 1.25
N LEU A 96 15.00 -8.04 2.11
CA LEU A 96 14.98 -7.17 3.29
C LEU A 96 14.83 -5.70 2.89
N ASP A 97 15.64 -5.22 1.93
CA ASP A 97 15.61 -3.82 1.50
C ASP A 97 14.28 -3.43 0.87
N ASN A 98 13.63 -4.35 0.14
CA ASN A 98 12.27 -4.12 -0.37
C ASN A 98 11.29 -3.81 0.76
N VAL A 99 11.33 -4.53 1.88
CA VAL A 99 10.47 -4.25 3.05
C VAL A 99 10.86 -2.94 3.72
N LYS A 100 12.18 -2.67 3.88
CA LYS A 100 12.70 -1.43 4.48
C LYS A 100 12.23 -0.18 3.74
N VAL A 101 12.09 -0.23 2.41
CA VAL A 101 11.53 0.90 1.64
C VAL A 101 10.12 1.26 2.14
N GLY A 102 9.29 0.27 2.51
CA GLY A 102 7.98 0.53 3.11
C GLY A 102 8.05 1.19 4.49
N LEU A 103 9.03 0.83 5.30
CA LEU A 103 9.23 1.40 6.64
C LEU A 103 9.77 2.83 6.64
N HIS A 104 10.37 3.28 5.54
CA HIS A 104 11.12 4.54 5.50
C HIS A 104 10.30 5.78 5.91
N ASN A 105 9.00 5.79 5.69
CA ASN A 105 8.12 6.90 6.08
C ASN A 105 7.97 7.07 7.60
N HIS A 106 8.26 6.04 8.39
CA HIS A 106 8.12 6.04 9.85
C HIS A 106 9.40 6.50 10.56
N TYR A 107 10.54 6.47 9.87
CA TYR A 107 11.84 6.83 10.43
C TYR A 107 12.31 8.18 9.90
N LYS A 108 12.55 9.12 10.82
CA LYS A 108 13.02 10.46 10.48
C LYS A 108 14.47 10.62 10.93
N TYR A 109 15.37 10.72 9.98
CA TYR A 109 16.73 11.18 10.22
C TYR A 109 17.12 12.18 9.14
N SER A 110 18.04 13.10 9.49
CA SER A 110 18.49 14.10 8.51
C SER A 110 19.39 13.46 7.46
N THR A 111 19.37 14.00 6.25
CA THR A 111 20.27 13.56 5.15
C THR A 111 21.74 13.57 5.58
N ILE A 112 22.14 14.58 6.37
CA ILE A 112 23.50 14.69 6.92
C ILE A 112 23.81 13.52 7.86
N ALA A 113 22.84 13.15 8.73
CA ALA A 113 23.01 12.01 9.62
C ALA A 113 23.18 10.70 8.85
N GLY A 114 22.48 10.55 7.72
CA GLY A 114 22.62 9.40 6.82
C GLY A 114 23.99 9.35 6.14
N ILE A 115 24.45 10.48 5.57
CA ILE A 115 25.76 10.57 4.89
C ILE A 115 26.92 10.30 5.86
N LEU A 116 26.87 10.88 7.05
CA LEU A 116 27.92 10.73 8.08
C LEU A 116 27.75 9.47 8.94
N ARG A 117 26.70 8.67 8.70
CA ARG A 117 26.39 7.45 9.46
C ARG A 117 26.39 7.67 10.96
N LEU A 118 25.81 8.80 11.42
CA LEU A 118 25.75 9.17 12.82
C LEU A 118 24.97 8.13 13.66
N PRO A 119 25.15 8.11 14.99
CA PRO A 119 24.50 7.12 15.86
C PRO A 119 22.96 7.06 15.69
N ALA A 120 22.31 8.20 15.47
CA ALA A 120 20.85 8.26 15.22
C ALA A 120 20.46 7.50 13.94
N TYR A 121 21.25 7.63 12.87
CA TYR A 121 21.04 6.87 11.63
C TYR A 121 21.22 5.37 11.86
N ARG A 122 22.33 4.97 12.52
CA ARG A 122 22.61 3.54 12.81
C ARG A 122 21.52 2.90 13.65
N LYS A 123 20.99 3.64 14.63
CA LYS A 123 19.88 3.18 15.46
C LYS A 123 18.60 2.96 14.62
N ALA A 124 18.23 3.94 13.79
CA ALA A 124 17.07 3.84 12.90
C ALA A 124 17.21 2.66 11.91
N GLU A 125 18.40 2.47 11.29
CA GLU A 125 18.67 1.34 10.40
C GLU A 125 18.49 0.00 11.11
N LYS A 126 19.03 -0.14 12.33
CA LYS A 126 18.88 -1.37 13.11
C LYS A 126 17.42 -1.66 13.44
N GLU A 127 16.66 -0.66 13.87
CA GLU A 127 15.22 -0.80 14.15
C GLU A 127 14.44 -1.17 12.88
N MET A 128 14.79 -0.59 11.73
CA MET A 128 14.19 -0.96 10.44
C MET A 128 14.52 -2.41 10.05
N ASP A 129 15.77 -2.86 10.25
CA ASP A 129 16.18 -4.23 9.98
C ASP A 129 15.41 -5.23 10.85
N GLU A 130 15.25 -4.94 12.14
CA GLU A 130 14.49 -5.78 13.08
C GLU A 130 13.02 -5.89 12.67
N LYS A 131 12.36 -4.76 12.42
CA LYS A 131 10.95 -4.74 11.97
C LYS A 131 10.75 -5.40 10.60
N ALA A 132 11.64 -5.15 9.65
CA ALA A 132 11.57 -5.78 8.35
C ALA A 132 11.71 -7.30 8.47
N MET A 133 12.64 -7.78 9.31
CA MET A 133 12.81 -9.19 9.57
C MET A 133 11.60 -9.84 10.25
N GLU A 134 10.92 -9.12 11.16
CA GLU A 134 9.66 -9.58 11.76
C GLU A 134 8.57 -9.77 10.71
N LEU A 135 8.41 -8.80 9.78
CA LEU A 135 7.46 -8.93 8.69
C LEU A 135 7.82 -10.09 7.75
N LEU A 136 9.11 -10.28 7.43
CA LEU A 136 9.55 -11.40 6.60
C LEU A 136 9.22 -12.75 7.25
N LYS A 137 9.34 -12.88 8.57
CA LYS A 137 8.97 -14.10 9.31
C LYS A 137 7.47 -14.42 9.16
N VAL A 138 6.58 -13.41 9.18
CA VAL A 138 5.13 -13.63 8.98
C VAL A 138 4.84 -14.32 7.65
N PHE A 139 5.65 -14.04 6.61
CA PHE A 139 5.48 -14.59 5.27
C PHE A 139 6.39 -15.79 4.96
N ASN A 140 7.19 -16.27 5.94
CA ASN A 140 8.20 -17.31 5.78
C ASN A 140 9.23 -16.96 4.68
N LEU A 141 9.74 -15.71 4.71
CA LEU A 141 10.76 -15.19 3.79
C LEU A 141 12.07 -14.82 4.51
N GLN A 142 12.19 -15.12 5.81
CA GLN A 142 13.35 -14.73 6.61
C GLN A 142 14.66 -15.41 6.16
N ASP A 143 14.59 -16.57 5.56
CA ASP A 143 15.78 -17.31 5.12
C ASP A 143 16.34 -16.79 3.79
N GLU A 144 15.55 -16.02 3.04
CA GLU A 144 15.94 -15.39 1.78
C GLU A 144 16.14 -13.87 1.91
N TRP A 145 16.34 -13.36 3.10
CA TRP A 145 16.38 -11.92 3.38
C TRP A 145 17.41 -11.15 2.54
N ASP A 146 18.54 -11.78 2.20
CA ASP A 146 19.66 -11.23 1.40
C ASP A 146 19.57 -11.55 -0.10
N TYR A 147 18.59 -12.38 -0.52
CA TYR A 147 18.41 -12.69 -1.94
C TYR A 147 17.88 -11.45 -2.68
N LYS A 148 18.29 -11.28 -3.94
CA LYS A 148 17.61 -10.31 -4.82
C LYS A 148 16.15 -10.70 -5.00
N ALA A 149 15.27 -9.70 -4.96
CA ALA A 149 13.84 -9.94 -5.12
C ALA A 149 13.49 -10.64 -6.47
N SER A 150 14.27 -10.35 -7.52
CA SER A 150 14.15 -11.04 -8.84
C SER A 150 14.41 -12.54 -8.78
N ASN A 151 15.19 -13.02 -7.82
CA ASN A 151 15.55 -14.45 -7.71
C ASN A 151 14.49 -15.27 -6.97
N LEU A 152 13.49 -14.63 -6.38
CA LEU A 152 12.41 -15.34 -5.72
C LEU A 152 11.43 -15.94 -6.72
N PRO A 153 10.87 -17.14 -6.44
CA PRO A 153 9.71 -17.66 -7.17
C PRO A 153 8.53 -16.69 -7.10
N TYR A 154 7.68 -16.67 -8.14
CA TYR A 154 6.55 -15.75 -8.26
C TYR A 154 5.68 -15.64 -6.98
N GLY A 155 5.31 -16.78 -6.38
CA GLY A 155 4.51 -16.78 -5.15
C GLY A 155 5.21 -16.14 -3.95
N LYS A 156 6.56 -16.23 -3.87
CA LYS A 156 7.35 -15.53 -2.84
C LYS A 156 7.49 -14.04 -3.14
N GLN A 157 7.59 -13.66 -4.42
CA GLN A 157 7.57 -12.25 -4.83
C GLN A 157 6.24 -11.59 -4.44
N ARG A 158 5.10 -12.29 -4.63
CA ARG A 158 3.78 -11.79 -4.21
C ARG A 158 3.70 -11.58 -2.71
N LYS A 159 4.20 -12.54 -1.91
CA LYS A 159 4.30 -12.40 -0.45
C LYS A 159 5.17 -11.21 -0.05
N LEU A 160 6.30 -11.00 -0.72
CA LEU A 160 7.20 -9.87 -0.46
C LEU A 160 6.52 -8.53 -0.79
N GLU A 161 5.73 -8.45 -1.86
CA GLU A 161 4.97 -7.25 -2.20
C GLU A 161 3.97 -6.90 -1.09
N ILE A 162 3.25 -7.90 -0.56
CA ILE A 162 2.33 -7.70 0.56
C ILE A 162 3.09 -7.29 1.83
N ALA A 163 4.22 -7.92 2.14
CA ALA A 163 5.06 -7.57 3.28
C ALA A 163 5.54 -6.11 3.20
N ARG A 164 5.96 -5.65 2.00
CA ARG A 164 6.34 -4.25 1.78
C ARG A 164 5.16 -3.29 1.95
N ALA A 165 3.97 -3.67 1.49
CA ALA A 165 2.78 -2.85 1.69
C ALA A 165 2.41 -2.75 3.17
N LEU A 166 2.49 -3.85 3.92
CA LEU A 166 2.26 -3.87 5.38
C LEU A 166 3.32 -3.08 6.15
N ALA A 167 4.55 -2.99 5.65
CA ALA A 167 5.61 -2.19 6.27
C ALA A 167 5.26 -0.69 6.35
N THR A 168 4.33 -0.20 5.53
CA THR A 168 3.81 1.18 5.67
C THR A 168 2.83 1.34 6.83
N GLU A 169 2.59 0.29 7.65
CA GLU A 169 1.66 0.26 8.77
C GLU A 169 0.27 0.80 8.41
N PRO A 170 -0.38 0.28 7.35
CA PRO A 170 -1.60 0.84 6.83
C PRO A 170 -2.80 0.55 7.74
N LYS A 171 -3.76 1.48 7.81
CA LYS A 171 -5.08 1.27 8.40
C LYS A 171 -5.95 0.39 7.50
N LEU A 172 -5.79 0.53 6.18
CA LEU A 172 -6.51 -0.22 5.15
C LEU A 172 -5.54 -0.74 4.10
N LEU A 173 -5.51 -2.05 3.91
CA LEU A 173 -4.73 -2.70 2.86
C LEU A 173 -5.65 -3.15 1.72
N LEU A 174 -5.40 -2.66 0.52
CA LEU A 174 -6.09 -3.04 -0.70
C LEU A 174 -5.27 -4.09 -1.46
N LEU A 175 -5.84 -5.27 -1.63
CA LEU A 175 -5.22 -6.37 -2.38
C LEU A 175 -5.90 -6.49 -3.75
N ASP A 176 -5.14 -6.30 -4.81
CA ASP A 176 -5.62 -6.37 -6.19
C ASP A 176 -5.24 -7.75 -6.78
N GLU A 177 -6.21 -8.66 -6.85
CA GLU A 177 -6.05 -10.05 -7.31
C GLU A 177 -4.88 -10.76 -6.57
N PRO A 178 -5.00 -10.95 -5.23
CA PRO A 178 -3.93 -11.51 -4.40
C PRO A 178 -3.61 -12.98 -4.69
#